data_7bdb08b2d43346d0aad5226166b73b93
#
_entry.id   7bdb08b2d43346d0aad5226166b73b93
#
_cell.length_a   1.000
_cell.length_b   1.000
_cell.length_c   1.000
_cell.angle_alpha   90.00
_cell.angle_beta   90.00
_cell.angle_gamma   90.00
#
_symmetry.space_group_name_H-M   'P 1'
#
loop_
_entity.id
_entity.type
_entity.pdbx_description
1 polymer ?
#
loop_
_entity_poly.entity_id
_entity_poly.type
_entity_poly.pdbx_seq_one_letter_code
_entity_poly.pdbx_strand_id
1 'polypeptide(L)'
;MAANRAADSQEIGRNGGSLMNTVDINCDLGESYGVYRMESEESILPLITSANIACGFHAGDPATMRQTVQQALEHQVAIGAHPGLPDLQGFGRRRMDITPREAYDMVVYQMGALNAFVRSYGGHMHHVKPHGALYNMAADDDRLAEGIAEAIYKVQPELYLYGLAGSAMIQAADRIGLRSVSEVFADRTYGPNGRLNPRSQPGAVIQQTEQALAQVLRMVKEGIVVSTEGTPVSIKAETICIHGDGGHALAFAQELRTLLEFEGVTLSAPGDAR
;
A
#
# COMPACT_ATOMS: atom_id res chain seq x y z
N MET A 1 54.92 -46.90 -0.72
CA MET A 1 54.69 -45.45 -0.43
C MET A 1 53.65 -44.94 -1.41
N ALA A 2 52.41 -44.89 -0.98
CA ALA A 2 51.29 -44.43 -1.78
C ALA A 2 50.69 -43.24 -1.05
N ALA A 3 50.71 -42.09 -1.70
CA ALA A 3 50.11 -40.84 -1.20
C ALA A 3 48.65 -40.76 -1.61
N ASN A 4 47.79 -40.73 -0.64
CA ASN A 4 46.36 -40.53 -0.77
C ASN A 4 46.10 -39.03 -0.98
N ARG A 5 45.49 -38.63 -2.11
CA ARG A 5 44.91 -37.32 -2.32
C ARG A 5 43.44 -37.40 -2.00
N ALA A 6 43.05 -36.78 -0.90
CA ALA A 6 41.66 -36.50 -0.58
C ALA A 6 41.17 -35.38 -1.48
N ALA A 7 40.05 -35.60 -2.15
CA ALA A 7 39.31 -34.61 -2.94
C ALA A 7 38.47 -33.76 -1.97
N ASP A 8 38.75 -32.47 -1.97
CA ASP A 8 38.01 -31.44 -1.25
C ASP A 8 36.76 -31.11 -2.09
N SER A 9 35.62 -31.66 -1.72
CA SER A 9 34.33 -31.31 -2.29
C SER A 9 33.80 -30.08 -1.54
N GLN A 10 34.00 -28.92 -2.14
CA GLN A 10 33.33 -27.68 -1.70
C GLN A 10 31.81 -27.83 -1.85
N GLU A 11 31.11 -27.99 -0.75
CA GLU A 11 29.69 -27.75 -0.64
C GLU A 11 29.43 -26.26 -0.88
N ILE A 12 28.90 -25.94 -2.06
CA ILE A 12 28.30 -24.65 -2.34
C ILE A 12 27.02 -24.56 -1.51
N GLY A 13 27.12 -23.89 -0.37
CA GLY A 13 25.98 -23.58 0.48
C GLY A 13 24.93 -22.78 -0.32
N ARG A 14 23.84 -23.43 -0.66
CA ARG A 14 22.60 -22.77 -1.08
C ARG A 14 22.04 -22.04 0.14
N ASN A 15 22.43 -20.79 0.32
CA ASN A 15 21.67 -19.87 1.15
C ASN A 15 20.35 -19.56 0.44
N GLY A 16 19.41 -20.51 0.53
CA GLY A 16 18.01 -20.26 0.25
C GLY A 16 17.43 -19.46 1.41
N GLY A 17 17.59 -18.13 1.38
CA GLY A 17 16.77 -17.25 2.19
C GLY A 17 15.32 -17.57 1.83
N SER A 18 14.58 -18.14 2.77
CA SER A 18 13.12 -18.26 2.67
C SER A 18 12.59 -16.85 2.50
N LEU A 19 12.28 -16.47 1.25
CA LEU A 19 11.49 -15.28 0.97
C LEU A 19 10.20 -15.44 1.78
N MET A 20 9.91 -14.48 2.65
CA MET A 20 8.71 -14.53 3.47
C MET A 20 7.51 -14.58 2.53
N ASN A 21 6.83 -15.72 2.48
CA ASN A 21 5.69 -15.97 1.60
C ASN A 21 4.40 -15.27 2.11
N THR A 22 4.54 -14.12 2.76
CA THR A 22 3.39 -13.37 3.28
C THR A 22 3.34 -12.00 2.62
N VAL A 23 2.19 -11.61 2.10
CA VAL A 23 1.94 -10.30 1.52
C VAL A 23 0.56 -9.79 1.92
N ASP A 24 0.44 -8.49 2.08
CA ASP A 24 -0.82 -7.80 2.32
C ASP A 24 -1.47 -7.39 0.98
N ILE A 25 -2.80 -7.39 0.93
CA ILE A 25 -3.58 -6.77 -0.16
C ILE A 25 -4.33 -5.61 0.44
N ASN A 26 -4.02 -4.39 -0.01
CA ASN A 26 -4.70 -3.19 0.46
C ASN A 26 -5.56 -2.55 -0.63
N CYS A 27 -6.65 -1.91 -0.21
CA CYS A 27 -7.55 -1.17 -1.10
C CYS A 27 -7.99 0.15 -0.47
N ASP A 28 -8.11 1.19 -1.30
CA ASP A 28 -8.65 2.48 -0.89
C ASP A 28 -10.18 2.39 -0.84
N LEU A 29 -10.77 2.74 0.30
CA LEU A 29 -12.19 2.60 0.62
C LEU A 29 -12.74 3.84 1.35
N GLY A 30 -14.06 3.89 1.48
CA GLY A 30 -14.73 5.03 2.13
C GLY A 30 -14.66 6.30 1.31
N GLU A 31 -14.51 6.17 -0.01
CA GLU A 31 -14.33 7.30 -0.94
C GLU A 31 -15.66 7.82 -1.51
N SER A 32 -16.78 7.25 -1.14
CA SER A 32 -18.12 7.80 -1.40
C SER A 32 -18.31 9.13 -0.66
N TYR A 33 -19.09 10.06 -1.23
CA TYR A 33 -19.34 11.38 -0.63
C TYR A 33 -20.79 11.83 -0.85
N GLY A 34 -21.54 12.05 0.20
CA GLY A 34 -22.94 12.48 0.14
C GLY A 34 -23.80 11.51 -0.64
N VAL A 35 -24.33 11.97 -1.77
CA VAL A 35 -25.15 11.16 -2.69
C VAL A 35 -24.32 10.39 -3.73
N TYR A 36 -23.04 10.69 -3.86
CA TYR A 36 -22.15 10.00 -4.79
C TYR A 36 -21.62 8.73 -4.13
N ARG A 37 -21.86 7.57 -4.76
CA ARG A 37 -21.49 6.25 -4.25
C ARG A 37 -20.46 5.58 -5.15
N MET A 38 -19.48 4.91 -4.54
CA MET A 38 -18.61 3.95 -5.19
C MET A 38 -19.26 2.55 -5.08
N GLU A 39 -19.49 1.88 -6.21
CA GLU A 39 -20.36 0.70 -6.28
C GLU A 39 -19.77 -0.59 -5.69
N SER A 40 -18.44 -0.70 -5.51
CA SER A 40 -17.79 -1.97 -5.19
C SER A 40 -17.18 -2.05 -3.78
N GLU A 41 -17.27 -1.01 -2.95
CA GLU A 41 -16.54 -0.93 -1.67
C GLU A 41 -16.85 -2.09 -0.70
N GLU A 42 -18.11 -2.43 -0.52
CA GLU A 42 -18.51 -3.52 0.39
C GLU A 42 -18.10 -4.90 -0.12
N SER A 43 -18.23 -5.11 -1.42
CA SER A 43 -17.98 -6.42 -2.06
C SER A 43 -16.49 -6.80 -2.09
N ILE A 44 -15.57 -5.83 -1.98
CA ILE A 44 -14.13 -6.07 -2.05
C ILE A 44 -13.53 -6.48 -0.69
N LEU A 45 -14.19 -6.12 0.42
CA LEU A 45 -13.68 -6.37 1.79
C LEU A 45 -13.28 -7.84 2.05
N PRO A 46 -14.04 -8.86 1.62
CA PRO A 46 -13.64 -10.25 1.82
C PRO A 46 -12.35 -10.67 1.07
N LEU A 47 -11.91 -9.85 0.12
CA LEU A 47 -10.79 -10.16 -0.78
C LEU A 47 -9.49 -9.46 -0.39
N ILE A 48 -9.52 -8.52 0.54
CA ILE A 48 -8.39 -7.72 0.98
C ILE A 48 -8.00 -8.03 2.42
N THR A 49 -6.83 -7.60 2.84
CA THR A 49 -6.34 -7.73 4.21
C THR A 49 -6.22 -6.40 4.94
N SER A 50 -6.13 -5.29 4.17
CA SER A 50 -6.06 -3.93 4.69
C SER A 50 -6.95 -2.96 3.91
N ALA A 51 -7.62 -2.06 4.62
CA ALA A 51 -8.47 -1.01 4.07
C ALA A 51 -7.90 0.37 4.40
N ASN A 52 -7.66 1.20 3.39
CA ASN A 52 -7.24 2.59 3.56
C ASN A 52 -8.49 3.48 3.48
N ILE A 53 -8.96 3.98 4.63
CA ILE A 53 -10.25 4.68 4.71
C ILE A 53 -10.07 6.19 4.54
N ALA A 54 -10.76 6.77 3.54
CA ALA A 54 -10.77 8.19 3.26
C ALA A 54 -11.23 9.02 4.48
N CYS A 55 -10.57 10.16 4.70
CA CYS A 55 -10.69 10.94 5.93
C CYS A 55 -11.34 12.32 5.72
N GLY A 56 -12.14 12.50 4.66
CA GLY A 56 -12.97 13.66 4.43
C GLY A 56 -12.34 14.81 3.65
N PHE A 57 -11.03 14.77 3.33
CA PHE A 57 -10.36 15.84 2.59
C PHE A 57 -10.44 15.66 1.07
N HIS A 58 -10.07 14.48 0.58
CA HIS A 58 -10.16 14.17 -0.85
C HIS A 58 -11.45 13.43 -1.21
N ALA A 59 -12.01 12.70 -0.25
CA ALA A 59 -13.23 11.90 -0.37
C ALA A 59 -13.72 11.50 1.03
N GLY A 60 -14.87 10.84 1.10
CA GLY A 60 -15.47 10.40 2.35
C GLY A 60 -16.18 11.52 3.09
N ASP A 61 -17.19 11.15 3.84
CA ASP A 61 -17.91 12.01 4.80
C ASP A 61 -18.10 11.23 6.11
N PRO A 62 -18.59 11.88 7.20
CA PRO A 62 -18.74 11.20 8.49
C PRO A 62 -19.62 9.94 8.46
N ALA A 63 -20.66 9.91 7.62
CA ALA A 63 -21.55 8.75 7.51
C ALA A 63 -20.86 7.60 6.75
N THR A 64 -20.18 7.92 5.65
CA THR A 64 -19.38 6.98 4.86
C THR A 64 -18.26 6.40 5.71
N MET A 65 -17.48 7.23 6.40
CA MET A 65 -16.39 6.78 7.28
C MET A 65 -16.90 5.81 8.34
N ARG A 66 -18.00 6.16 9.03
CA ARG A 66 -18.61 5.29 10.04
C ARG A 66 -19.01 3.93 9.45
N GLN A 67 -19.68 3.92 8.30
CA GLN A 67 -20.14 2.70 7.64
C GLN A 67 -18.95 1.83 7.22
N THR A 68 -17.94 2.41 6.58
CA THR A 68 -16.76 1.68 6.11
C THR A 68 -15.96 1.10 7.29
N VAL A 69 -15.84 1.83 8.41
CA VAL A 69 -15.21 1.30 9.63
C VAL A 69 -15.95 0.09 10.17
N GLN A 70 -17.29 0.15 10.26
CA GLN A 70 -18.09 -0.99 10.73
C GLN A 70 -17.90 -2.22 9.83
N GLN A 71 -18.00 -2.05 8.53
CA GLN A 71 -17.83 -3.13 7.55
C GLN A 71 -16.43 -3.73 7.59
N ALA A 72 -15.37 -2.90 7.69
CA ALA A 72 -14.00 -3.38 7.82
C ALA A 72 -13.79 -4.22 9.10
N LEU A 73 -14.36 -3.81 10.22
CA LEU A 73 -14.32 -4.57 11.47
C LEU A 73 -15.08 -5.90 11.37
N GLU A 74 -16.25 -5.92 10.76
CA GLU A 74 -17.04 -7.14 10.52
C GLU A 74 -16.30 -8.16 9.68
N HIS A 75 -15.51 -7.70 8.68
CA HIS A 75 -14.69 -8.54 7.83
C HIS A 75 -13.29 -8.81 8.38
N GLN A 76 -12.96 -8.30 9.56
CA GLN A 76 -11.62 -8.46 10.18
C GLN A 76 -10.49 -7.92 9.30
N VAL A 77 -10.75 -6.87 8.53
CA VAL A 77 -9.78 -6.18 7.68
C VAL A 77 -9.05 -5.13 8.51
N ALA A 78 -7.73 -5.06 8.38
CA ALA A 78 -6.90 -4.06 9.06
C ALA A 78 -7.25 -2.65 8.59
N ILE A 79 -7.53 -1.73 9.52
CA ILE A 79 -8.02 -0.39 9.21
C ILE A 79 -6.87 0.62 9.24
N GLY A 80 -6.69 1.36 8.14
CA GLY A 80 -5.75 2.46 8.05
C GLY A 80 -6.38 3.78 7.65
N ALA A 81 -5.75 4.88 8.10
CA ALA A 81 -6.13 6.20 7.65
C ALA A 81 -5.57 6.49 6.25
N HIS A 82 -6.40 7.08 5.40
CA HIS A 82 -6.06 7.47 4.04
C HIS A 82 -6.08 9.00 3.86
N PRO A 83 -5.12 9.74 4.50
CA PRO A 83 -5.12 11.18 4.47
C PRO A 83 -4.73 11.72 3.09
N GLY A 84 -5.52 12.65 2.57
CA GLY A 84 -5.28 13.31 1.30
C GLY A 84 -5.18 14.83 1.44
N LEU A 85 -4.87 15.49 0.32
CA LEU A 85 -4.96 16.95 0.20
C LEU A 85 -6.43 17.40 0.24
N PRO A 86 -6.74 18.63 0.70
CA PRO A 86 -8.10 19.18 0.76
C PRO A 86 -8.60 19.56 -0.62
N ASP A 87 -8.78 18.58 -1.48
CA ASP A 87 -9.13 18.72 -2.89
C ASP A 87 -10.26 17.76 -3.29
N LEU A 88 -11.43 17.97 -2.71
CA LEU A 88 -12.59 17.10 -2.96
C LEU A 88 -12.97 17.05 -4.46
N GLN A 89 -12.90 18.18 -5.17
CA GLN A 89 -13.22 18.24 -6.59
C GLN A 89 -12.22 17.53 -7.50
N GLY A 90 -10.94 17.52 -7.11
CA GLY A 90 -9.87 16.84 -7.85
C GLY A 90 -9.56 15.47 -7.26
N PHE A 91 -10.37 15.01 -6.31
CA PHE A 91 -10.18 13.72 -5.63
C PHE A 91 -8.78 13.59 -5.01
N GLY A 92 -8.22 14.69 -4.48
CA GLY A 92 -6.88 14.72 -3.91
C GLY A 92 -5.74 14.42 -4.90
N ARG A 93 -6.02 14.41 -6.21
CA ARG A 93 -5.03 14.05 -7.25
C ARG A 93 -4.34 15.27 -7.87
N ARG A 94 -4.79 16.49 -7.59
CA ARG A 94 -4.12 17.71 -8.02
C ARG A 94 -3.01 18.08 -7.04
N ARG A 95 -1.82 18.37 -7.57
CA ARG A 95 -0.71 18.84 -6.73
C ARG A 95 -1.05 20.20 -6.12
N MET A 96 -0.76 20.35 -4.84
CA MET A 96 -0.85 21.59 -4.10
C MET A 96 0.54 21.95 -3.56
N ASP A 97 0.88 23.22 -3.54
CA ASP A 97 2.09 23.69 -2.87
C ASP A 97 1.83 23.73 -1.37
N ILE A 98 2.45 22.80 -0.65
CA ILE A 98 2.31 22.62 0.79
C ILE A 98 3.68 22.49 1.46
N THR A 99 3.76 22.99 2.67
CA THR A 99 4.93 22.85 3.52
C THR A 99 4.92 21.49 4.26
N PRO A 100 6.06 20.99 4.73
CA PRO A 100 6.12 19.80 5.60
C PRO A 100 5.25 19.94 6.86
N ARG A 101 5.13 21.15 7.42
CA ARG A 101 4.27 21.40 8.58
C ARG A 101 2.78 21.27 8.26
N GLU A 102 2.36 21.78 7.10
CA GLU A 102 0.98 21.59 6.65
C GLU A 102 0.67 20.11 6.37
N ALA A 103 1.62 19.36 5.77
CA ALA A 103 1.48 17.92 5.60
C ALA A 103 1.31 17.21 6.95
N TYR A 104 2.15 17.54 7.94
CA TYR A 104 2.03 17.04 9.31
C TYR A 104 0.63 17.32 9.90
N ASP A 105 0.19 18.58 9.88
CA ASP A 105 -1.08 19.00 10.48
C ASP A 105 -2.28 18.33 9.81
N MET A 106 -2.27 18.19 8.47
CA MET A 106 -3.29 17.48 7.70
C MET A 106 -3.36 15.98 8.04
N VAL A 107 -2.22 15.34 8.21
CA VAL A 107 -2.16 13.91 8.59
C VAL A 107 -2.68 13.71 10.00
N VAL A 108 -2.24 14.51 10.96
CA VAL A 108 -2.74 14.45 12.36
C VAL A 108 -4.26 14.62 12.42
N TYR A 109 -4.79 15.62 11.72
CA TYR A 109 -6.22 15.91 11.70
C TYR A 109 -7.02 14.72 11.15
N GLN A 110 -6.61 14.19 10.01
CA GLN A 110 -7.33 13.11 9.34
C GLN A 110 -7.21 11.77 10.08
N MET A 111 -6.03 11.46 10.64
CA MET A 111 -5.85 10.32 11.55
C MET A 111 -6.77 10.43 12.77
N GLY A 112 -6.85 11.61 13.38
CA GLY A 112 -7.71 11.86 14.56
C GLY A 112 -9.18 11.61 14.23
N ALA A 113 -9.64 12.08 13.07
CA ALA A 113 -11.02 11.87 12.63
C ALA A 113 -11.35 10.37 12.50
N LEU A 114 -10.54 9.61 11.76
CA LEU A 114 -10.76 8.17 11.58
C LEU A 114 -10.64 7.41 12.91
N ASN A 115 -9.59 7.69 13.69
CA ASN A 115 -9.34 6.98 14.96
C ASN A 115 -10.50 7.11 15.93
N ALA A 116 -11.19 8.25 15.96
CA ALA A 116 -12.38 8.44 16.79
C ALA A 116 -13.50 7.45 16.41
N PHE A 117 -13.76 7.27 15.10
CA PHE A 117 -14.73 6.27 14.62
C PHE A 117 -14.29 4.85 14.94
N VAL A 118 -13.03 4.49 14.61
CA VAL A 118 -12.50 3.14 14.88
C VAL A 118 -12.65 2.78 16.36
N ARG A 119 -12.24 3.67 17.25
CA ARG A 119 -12.35 3.44 18.70
C ARG A 119 -13.78 3.40 19.21
N SER A 120 -14.69 4.15 18.61
CA SER A 120 -16.12 4.13 19.03
C SER A 120 -16.79 2.78 18.76
N TYR A 121 -16.22 1.97 17.87
CA TYR A 121 -16.64 0.59 17.58
C TYR A 121 -15.71 -0.47 18.20
N GLY A 122 -14.82 -0.10 19.10
CA GLY A 122 -13.92 -1.02 19.81
C GLY A 122 -12.74 -1.52 18.99
N GLY A 123 -12.52 -0.95 17.80
CA GLY A 123 -11.41 -1.31 16.93
C GLY A 123 -10.12 -0.55 17.24
N HIS A 124 -9.08 -0.86 16.47
CA HIS A 124 -7.78 -0.21 16.51
C HIS A 124 -7.34 0.14 15.09
N MET A 125 -6.75 1.32 14.94
CA MET A 125 -6.08 1.70 13.69
C MET A 125 -4.79 0.90 13.56
N HIS A 126 -4.48 0.46 12.33
CA HIS A 126 -3.32 -0.38 12.02
C HIS A 126 -2.23 0.40 11.27
N HIS A 127 -2.60 1.23 10.31
CA HIS A 127 -1.66 1.91 9.44
C HIS A 127 -2.15 3.27 8.96
N VAL A 128 -1.26 3.98 8.28
CA VAL A 128 -1.56 5.21 7.55
C VAL A 128 -0.96 5.09 6.16
N LYS A 129 -1.75 5.36 5.15
CA LYS A 129 -1.35 5.43 3.74
C LYS A 129 -1.80 6.77 3.16
N PRO A 130 -0.91 7.70 2.83
CA PRO A 130 -1.30 8.94 2.17
C PRO A 130 -2.00 8.67 0.83
N HIS A 131 -2.93 9.55 0.45
CA HIS A 131 -3.67 9.45 -0.80
C HIS A 131 -3.09 10.29 -1.92
N GLY A 132 -3.19 9.82 -3.14
CA GLY A 132 -3.15 10.59 -4.38
C GLY A 132 -1.91 11.48 -4.54
N ALA A 133 -2.12 12.80 -4.68
CA ALA A 133 -1.03 13.74 -4.89
C ALA A 133 -0.11 13.83 -3.66
N LEU A 134 -0.64 13.77 -2.45
CA LEU A 134 0.17 13.78 -1.22
C LEU A 134 1.13 12.58 -1.19
N TYR A 135 0.64 11.38 -1.53
CA TYR A 135 1.45 10.16 -1.63
C TYR A 135 2.58 10.31 -2.65
N ASN A 136 2.25 10.72 -3.88
CA ASN A 136 3.23 10.84 -4.95
C ASN A 136 4.25 11.96 -4.69
N MET A 137 3.85 13.07 -4.09
CA MET A 137 4.76 14.16 -3.71
C MET A 137 5.73 13.68 -2.62
N ALA A 138 5.21 13.04 -1.57
CA ALA A 138 6.03 12.54 -0.46
C ALA A 138 6.90 11.33 -0.85
N ALA A 139 6.60 10.63 -1.94
CA ALA A 139 7.47 9.57 -2.44
C ALA A 139 8.84 10.09 -2.92
N ASP A 140 8.89 11.35 -3.38
CA ASP A 140 10.08 11.98 -3.96
C ASP A 140 10.59 13.20 -3.18
N ASP A 141 9.89 13.63 -2.13
CA ASP A 141 10.27 14.78 -1.30
C ASP A 141 10.53 14.34 0.14
N ASP A 142 11.81 14.31 0.53
CA ASP A 142 12.26 13.92 1.87
C ASP A 142 11.61 14.74 2.98
N ARG A 143 11.41 16.05 2.77
CA ARG A 143 10.87 16.94 3.80
C ARG A 143 9.38 16.69 4.02
N LEU A 144 8.61 16.47 2.95
CA LEU A 144 7.20 16.08 3.07
C LEU A 144 7.07 14.70 3.71
N ALA A 145 7.91 13.76 3.31
CA ALA A 145 7.97 12.41 3.88
C ALA A 145 8.26 12.44 5.39
N GLU A 146 9.21 13.27 5.82
CA GLU A 146 9.54 13.48 7.24
C GLU A 146 8.35 14.06 8.02
N GLY A 147 7.66 15.08 7.46
CA GLY A 147 6.48 15.64 8.10
C GLY A 147 5.36 14.62 8.30
N ILE A 148 5.12 13.77 7.30
CA ILE A 148 4.12 12.68 7.37
C ILE A 148 4.54 11.62 8.41
N ALA A 149 5.79 11.15 8.33
CA ALA A 149 6.30 10.13 9.25
C ALA A 149 6.28 10.63 10.70
N GLU A 150 6.70 11.88 10.95
CA GLU A 150 6.65 12.50 12.26
C GLU A 150 5.21 12.61 12.80
N ALA A 151 4.24 12.98 11.96
CA ALA A 151 2.83 13.04 12.34
C ALA A 151 2.32 11.69 12.88
N ILE A 152 2.61 10.62 12.14
CA ILE A 152 2.20 9.26 12.53
C ILE A 152 2.90 8.86 13.83
N TYR A 153 4.22 9.02 13.90
CA TYR A 153 5.02 8.64 15.07
C TYR A 153 4.58 9.36 16.36
N LYS A 154 4.25 10.66 16.26
CA LYS A 154 3.81 11.47 17.40
C LYS A 154 2.40 11.11 17.88
N VAL A 155 1.51 10.73 16.96
CA VAL A 155 0.11 10.39 17.28
C VAL A 155 0.01 8.95 17.80
N GLN A 156 0.58 8.00 17.04
CA GLN A 156 0.53 6.56 17.35
C GLN A 156 1.77 5.84 16.79
N PRO A 157 2.87 5.73 17.56
CA PRO A 157 4.14 5.16 17.07
C PRO A 157 4.07 3.66 16.74
N GLU A 158 3.02 2.97 17.17
CA GLU A 158 2.77 1.57 16.86
C GLU A 158 2.17 1.32 15.45
N LEU A 159 1.73 2.36 14.75
CA LEU A 159 1.18 2.23 13.40
C LEU A 159 2.27 1.94 12.37
N TYR A 160 1.83 1.42 11.24
CA TYR A 160 2.66 1.30 10.04
C TYR A 160 2.44 2.51 9.10
N LEU A 161 3.51 2.99 8.48
CA LEU A 161 3.41 3.87 7.32
C LEU A 161 3.46 3.01 6.04
N TYR A 162 2.38 2.99 5.26
CA TYR A 162 2.38 2.40 3.93
C TYR A 162 2.88 3.42 2.93
N GLY A 163 3.94 3.09 2.23
CA GLY A 163 4.56 3.98 1.24
C GLY A 163 5.10 3.22 0.04
N LEU A 164 5.24 3.90 -1.09
CA LEU A 164 5.81 3.32 -2.30
C LEU A 164 7.17 2.69 -2.00
N ALA A 165 7.38 1.47 -2.45
CA ALA A 165 8.63 0.74 -2.24
C ALA A 165 9.85 1.58 -2.67
N GLY A 166 10.83 1.71 -1.77
CA GLY A 166 12.04 2.48 -1.99
C GLY A 166 11.87 4.00 -2.02
N SER A 167 10.71 4.54 -1.63
CA SER A 167 10.42 5.98 -1.60
C SER A 167 11.05 6.71 -0.41
N ALA A 168 11.03 8.04 -0.46
CA ALA A 168 11.42 8.88 0.66
C ALA A 168 10.55 8.64 1.90
N MET A 169 9.27 8.22 1.76
CA MET A 169 8.42 7.86 2.88
C MET A 169 8.95 6.67 3.68
N ILE A 170 9.39 5.61 3.00
CA ILE A 170 9.99 4.43 3.66
C ILE A 170 11.25 4.84 4.41
N GLN A 171 12.12 5.62 3.75
CA GLN A 171 13.37 6.11 4.34
C GLN A 171 13.13 7.04 5.54
N ALA A 172 12.12 7.92 5.47
CA ALA A 172 11.76 8.81 6.57
C ALA A 172 11.25 8.03 7.79
N ALA A 173 10.41 7.03 7.58
CA ALA A 173 9.94 6.14 8.64
C ALA A 173 11.10 5.42 9.31
N ASP A 174 12.00 4.82 8.54
CA ASP A 174 13.17 4.11 9.04
C ASP A 174 14.08 5.01 9.88
N ARG A 175 14.29 6.27 9.45
CA ARG A 175 15.13 7.25 10.19
C ARG A 175 14.64 7.55 11.60
N ILE A 176 13.32 7.52 11.82
CA ILE A 176 12.73 7.85 13.13
C ILE A 176 12.27 6.62 13.92
N GLY A 177 12.48 5.41 13.38
CA GLY A 177 12.05 4.15 14.01
C GLY A 177 10.55 3.89 13.93
N LEU A 178 9.83 4.52 12.98
CA LEU A 178 8.45 4.18 12.65
C LEU A 178 8.44 2.93 11.75
N ARG A 179 7.54 2.00 12.03
CA ARG A 179 7.37 0.82 11.17
C ARG A 179 6.85 1.24 9.79
N SER A 180 7.47 0.73 8.74
CA SER A 180 7.06 1.00 7.37
C SER A 180 6.71 -0.28 6.61
N VAL A 181 5.90 -0.15 5.57
CA VAL A 181 5.50 -1.24 4.68
C VAL A 181 5.65 -0.77 3.25
N SER A 182 6.48 -1.49 2.49
CA SER A 182 6.78 -1.19 1.10
C SER A 182 5.62 -1.62 0.19
N GLU A 183 4.95 -0.63 -0.38
CA GLU A 183 3.79 -0.83 -1.25
C GLU A 183 4.19 -0.95 -2.71
N VAL A 184 3.54 -1.89 -3.42
CA VAL A 184 3.57 -2.02 -4.86
C VAL A 184 2.16 -1.96 -5.44
N PHE A 185 2.05 -1.64 -6.73
CA PHE A 185 0.79 -1.47 -7.43
C PHE A 185 0.62 -2.54 -8.50
N ALA A 186 -0.50 -3.25 -8.44
CA ALA A 186 -0.78 -4.33 -9.36
C ALA A 186 -0.99 -3.83 -10.81
N ASP A 187 -1.73 -2.73 -10.95
CA ASP A 187 -2.24 -2.19 -12.22
C ASP A 187 -1.43 -0.99 -12.76
N ARG A 188 -0.25 -0.72 -12.20
CA ARG A 188 0.56 0.44 -12.59
C ARG A 188 1.88 0.03 -13.22
N THR A 189 2.32 0.81 -14.22
CA THR A 189 3.65 0.66 -14.79
C THR A 189 4.68 1.49 -14.04
N TYR A 190 5.94 1.05 -14.13
CA TYR A 190 7.07 1.62 -13.41
C TYR A 190 8.12 2.15 -14.37
N GLY A 191 8.76 3.25 -14.00
CA GLY A 191 9.96 3.77 -14.64
C GLY A 191 11.23 3.00 -14.20
N PRO A 192 12.38 3.28 -14.85
CA PRO A 192 13.65 2.62 -14.53
C PRO A 192 14.20 2.97 -13.12
N ASN A 193 13.67 4.00 -12.51
CA ASN A 193 13.98 4.41 -11.13
C ASN A 193 13.07 3.75 -10.07
N GLY A 194 12.19 2.82 -10.45
CA GLY A 194 11.24 2.18 -9.56
C GLY A 194 10.06 3.07 -9.13
N ARG A 195 9.88 4.24 -9.76
CA ARG A 195 8.74 5.12 -9.52
C ARG A 195 7.58 4.78 -10.45
N LEU A 196 6.36 5.08 -10.00
CA LEU A 196 5.17 4.92 -10.82
C LEU A 196 5.17 5.94 -11.97
N ASN A 197 4.86 5.48 -13.17
CA ASN A 197 4.62 6.41 -14.28
C ASN A 197 3.38 7.28 -13.98
N PRO A 198 3.41 8.59 -14.30
CA PRO A 198 2.26 9.48 -14.09
C PRO A 198 1.00 8.94 -14.79
N ARG A 199 -0.15 8.95 -14.11
CA ARG A 199 -1.43 8.45 -14.68
C ARG A 199 -1.84 9.14 -15.99
N SER A 200 -1.38 10.37 -16.21
CA SER A 200 -1.60 11.11 -17.47
C SER A 200 -0.77 10.59 -18.65
N GLN A 201 0.23 9.77 -18.40
CA GLN A 201 1.07 9.19 -19.44
C GLN A 201 0.37 7.98 -20.07
N PRO A 202 0.32 7.86 -21.40
CA PRO A 202 -0.18 6.66 -22.07
C PRO A 202 0.55 5.41 -21.58
N GLY A 203 -0.19 4.35 -21.28
CA GLY A 203 0.38 3.10 -20.78
C GLY A 203 0.80 3.09 -19.30
N ALA A 204 0.48 4.14 -18.53
CA ALA A 204 0.77 4.18 -17.10
C ALA A 204 -0.09 3.21 -16.27
N VAL A 205 -1.23 2.79 -16.80
CA VAL A 205 -2.14 1.83 -16.18
C VAL A 205 -2.20 0.58 -17.04
N ILE A 206 -2.03 -0.58 -16.42
CA ILE A 206 -2.14 -1.89 -17.05
C ILE A 206 -3.61 -2.24 -17.16
N GLN A 207 -4.10 -2.44 -18.39
CA GLN A 207 -5.50 -2.74 -18.68
C GLN A 207 -5.81 -4.24 -18.70
N GLN A 208 -4.79 -5.07 -18.91
CA GLN A 208 -4.94 -6.51 -19.05
C GLN A 208 -4.69 -7.20 -17.72
N THR A 209 -5.68 -7.93 -17.23
CA THR A 209 -5.63 -8.67 -15.97
C THR A 209 -4.45 -9.61 -15.91
N GLU A 210 -4.20 -10.39 -16.95
CA GLU A 210 -3.11 -11.36 -17.00
C GLU A 210 -1.73 -10.70 -16.88
N GLN A 211 -1.56 -9.52 -17.48
CA GLN A 211 -0.31 -8.76 -17.37
C GLN A 211 -0.11 -8.21 -15.95
N ALA A 212 -1.16 -7.71 -15.31
CA ALA A 212 -1.12 -7.20 -13.95
C ALA A 212 -0.82 -8.34 -12.96
N LEU A 213 -1.46 -9.50 -13.09
CA LEU A 213 -1.23 -10.68 -12.27
C LEU A 213 0.21 -11.21 -12.41
N ALA A 214 0.73 -11.29 -13.64
CA ALA A 214 2.10 -11.69 -13.90
C ALA A 214 3.12 -10.71 -13.29
N GLN A 215 2.85 -9.41 -13.34
CA GLN A 215 3.67 -8.39 -12.69
C GLN A 215 3.70 -8.59 -11.17
N VAL A 216 2.54 -8.75 -10.52
CA VAL A 216 2.46 -8.97 -9.08
C VAL A 216 3.23 -10.21 -8.68
N LEU A 217 3.03 -11.32 -9.38
CA LEU A 217 3.71 -12.57 -9.07
C LEU A 217 5.23 -12.42 -9.12
N ARG A 218 5.75 -11.70 -10.11
CA ARG A 218 7.17 -11.38 -10.23
C ARG A 218 7.65 -10.50 -9.08
N MET A 219 6.90 -9.45 -8.72
CA MET A 219 7.25 -8.58 -7.59
C MET A 219 7.31 -9.35 -6.27
N VAL A 220 6.34 -10.23 -6.01
CA VAL A 220 6.26 -11.01 -4.77
C VAL A 220 7.30 -12.13 -4.71
N LYS A 221 7.48 -12.88 -5.80
CA LYS A 221 8.37 -14.06 -5.81
C LYS A 221 9.82 -13.77 -6.12
N GLU A 222 10.07 -12.77 -6.98
CA GLU A 222 11.42 -12.48 -7.48
C GLU A 222 11.96 -11.15 -6.92
N GLY A 223 11.11 -10.31 -6.31
CA GLY A 223 11.49 -8.98 -5.84
C GLY A 223 11.84 -8.03 -6.99
N ILE A 224 11.22 -8.21 -8.16
CA ILE A 224 11.55 -7.46 -9.39
C ILE A 224 10.27 -6.96 -10.06
N VAL A 225 10.30 -5.71 -10.53
CA VAL A 225 9.36 -5.19 -11.52
C VAL A 225 10.10 -4.83 -12.83
N VAL A 226 9.47 -5.04 -13.97
CA VAL A 226 10.04 -4.63 -15.26
C VAL A 226 9.55 -3.23 -15.59
N SER A 227 10.49 -2.29 -15.77
CA SER A 227 10.17 -0.92 -16.16
C SER A 227 9.59 -0.84 -17.57
N THR A 228 8.97 0.29 -17.92
CA THR A 228 8.50 0.56 -19.29
C THR A 228 9.63 0.58 -20.35
N GLU A 229 10.88 0.69 -19.90
CA GLU A 229 12.08 0.59 -20.76
C GLU A 229 12.62 -0.85 -20.86
N GLY A 230 11.93 -1.84 -20.26
CA GLY A 230 12.36 -3.24 -20.28
C GLY A 230 13.46 -3.58 -19.24
N THR A 231 13.83 -2.63 -18.38
CA THR A 231 14.87 -2.85 -17.37
C THR A 231 14.27 -3.48 -16.12
N PRO A 232 14.83 -4.57 -15.58
CA PRO A 232 14.42 -5.11 -14.28
C PRO A 232 14.88 -4.17 -13.17
N VAL A 233 13.94 -3.85 -12.27
CA VAL A 233 14.17 -2.99 -11.10
C VAL A 233 13.86 -3.80 -9.84
N SER A 234 14.79 -3.83 -8.90
CA SER A 234 14.57 -4.47 -7.59
C SER A 234 13.50 -3.71 -6.83
N ILE A 235 12.52 -4.45 -6.27
CA ILE A 235 11.41 -3.89 -5.51
C ILE A 235 11.03 -4.81 -4.35
N LYS A 236 10.68 -4.23 -3.21
CA LYS A 236 10.17 -4.99 -2.06
C LYS A 236 8.64 -4.90 -2.06
N ALA A 237 7.96 -6.03 -2.17
CA ALA A 237 6.51 -6.10 -2.20
C ALA A 237 5.98 -6.65 -0.86
N GLU A 238 5.70 -5.77 0.10
CA GLU A 238 5.12 -6.15 1.40
C GLU A 238 3.61 -5.98 1.41
N THR A 239 3.08 -5.01 0.64
CA THR A 239 1.65 -4.84 0.40
C THR A 239 1.39 -4.51 -1.06
N ILE A 240 0.31 -5.04 -1.60
CA ILE A 240 -0.14 -4.84 -2.98
C ILE A 240 -1.37 -3.97 -2.97
N CYS A 241 -1.27 -2.78 -3.56
CA CYS A 241 -2.43 -1.91 -3.75
C CYS A 241 -3.25 -2.38 -4.95
N ILE A 242 -4.56 -2.52 -4.71
CA ILE A 242 -5.56 -2.68 -5.76
C ILE A 242 -6.54 -1.51 -5.70
N HIS A 243 -7.02 -1.06 -6.86
CA HIS A 243 -7.99 0.02 -6.94
C HIS A 243 -9.42 -0.53 -7.03
N GLY A 244 -10.32 -0.02 -6.18
CA GLY A 244 -11.72 -0.44 -6.11
C GLY A 244 -12.66 0.28 -7.08
N ASP A 245 -12.18 1.30 -7.82
CA ASP A 245 -12.97 2.25 -8.59
C ASP A 245 -13.30 1.82 -10.03
N GLY A 246 -12.90 0.63 -10.44
CA GLY A 246 -13.15 0.09 -11.78
C GLY A 246 -14.21 -1.01 -11.81
N GLY A 247 -15.04 -1.08 -12.87
CA GLY A 247 -16.05 -2.13 -13.07
C GLY A 247 -15.52 -3.58 -13.08
N HIS A 248 -14.19 -3.76 -13.15
CA HIS A 248 -13.52 -5.06 -13.08
C HIS A 248 -12.71 -5.26 -11.78
N ALA A 249 -12.75 -4.29 -10.85
CA ALA A 249 -11.94 -4.32 -9.63
C ALA A 249 -12.19 -5.57 -8.77
N LEU A 250 -13.45 -5.96 -8.61
CA LEU A 250 -13.84 -7.13 -7.84
C LEU A 250 -13.33 -8.43 -8.47
N ALA A 251 -13.49 -8.60 -9.79
CA ALA A 251 -13.00 -9.76 -10.51
C ALA A 251 -11.46 -9.85 -10.42
N PHE A 252 -10.78 -8.73 -10.61
CA PHE A 252 -9.34 -8.66 -10.48
C PHE A 252 -8.85 -9.03 -9.07
N ALA A 253 -9.49 -8.50 -8.01
CA ALA A 253 -9.16 -8.83 -6.64
C ALA A 253 -9.31 -10.33 -6.34
N GLN A 254 -10.39 -10.95 -6.86
CA GLN A 254 -10.65 -12.38 -6.76
C GLN A 254 -9.55 -13.22 -7.44
N GLU A 255 -9.21 -12.86 -8.67
CA GLU A 255 -8.18 -13.56 -9.45
C GLU A 255 -6.80 -13.40 -8.81
N LEU A 256 -6.46 -12.20 -8.34
CA LEU A 256 -5.22 -11.92 -7.64
C LEU A 256 -5.09 -12.77 -6.37
N ARG A 257 -6.14 -12.76 -5.53
CA ARG A 257 -6.17 -13.56 -4.31
C ARG A 257 -5.99 -15.05 -4.61
N THR A 258 -6.77 -15.57 -5.56
CA THR A 258 -6.71 -16.98 -5.97
C THR A 258 -5.32 -17.36 -6.48
N LEU A 259 -4.70 -16.52 -7.30
CA LEU A 259 -3.36 -16.73 -7.83
C LEU A 259 -2.31 -16.77 -6.71
N LEU A 260 -2.31 -15.81 -5.80
CA LEU A 260 -1.34 -15.75 -4.72
C LEU A 260 -1.46 -16.94 -3.77
N GLU A 261 -2.68 -17.31 -3.39
CA GLU A 261 -2.94 -18.50 -2.56
C GLU A 261 -2.51 -19.81 -3.26
N PHE A 262 -2.80 -19.96 -4.56
CA PHE A 262 -2.35 -21.10 -5.37
C PHE A 262 -0.82 -21.20 -5.43
N GLU A 263 -0.14 -20.07 -5.51
CA GLU A 263 1.32 -19.96 -5.53
C GLU A 263 1.96 -20.11 -4.13
N GLY A 264 1.17 -20.40 -3.10
CA GLY A 264 1.64 -20.65 -1.74
C GLY A 264 2.01 -19.37 -0.97
N VAL A 265 1.46 -18.22 -1.37
CA VAL A 265 1.65 -16.95 -0.67
C VAL A 265 0.57 -16.80 0.40
N THR A 266 0.96 -16.53 1.64
CA THR A 266 0.03 -16.23 2.73
C THR A 266 -0.43 -14.77 2.62
N LEU A 267 -1.74 -14.55 2.71
CA LEU A 267 -2.32 -13.22 2.68
C LEU A 267 -2.64 -12.76 4.11
N SER A 268 -1.96 -11.72 4.57
CA SER A 268 -2.15 -11.17 5.93
C SER A 268 -1.68 -9.72 5.99
N ALA A 269 -2.35 -8.90 6.80
CA ALA A 269 -1.85 -7.58 7.14
C ALA A 269 -0.52 -7.69 7.90
N PRO A 270 0.40 -6.72 7.76
CA PRO A 270 1.68 -6.72 8.47
C PRO A 270 1.50 -6.77 9.99
N GLY A 271 2.22 -7.68 10.65
CA GLY A 271 2.18 -7.82 12.12
C GLY A 271 1.03 -8.68 12.67
N ASP A 272 0.10 -9.12 11.84
CA ASP A 272 -0.90 -10.12 12.23
C ASP A 272 -0.24 -11.51 12.19
N ALA A 273 0.15 -12.01 13.34
CA ALA A 273 0.48 -13.41 13.51
C ALA A 273 -0.83 -14.21 13.58
N ARG A 274 -1.23 -14.83 12.47
CA ARG A 274 -2.28 -15.86 12.47
C ARG A 274 -1.69 -17.23 12.66
#